data_fbe35b7b0b61f30759dc64a9c3efef00
#
_entry.id   fbe35b7b0b61f30759dc64a9c3efef00
#
_cell.length_a   1.000
_cell.length_b   1.000
_cell.length_c   1.000
_cell.angle_alpha   90.00
_cell.angle_beta   90.00
_cell.angle_gamma   90.00
#
_symmetry.space_group_name_H-M   'P 1'
#
loop_
_entity.id
_entity.type
_entity.pdbx_description
1 polymer ?
#
loop_
_entity_poly.entity_id
_entity_poly.type
_entity_poly.pdbx_seq_one_letter_code
_entity_poly.pdbx_strand_id
1 'polypeptide(L)'
;NISMLWNFKNQDKIKELDTISMLDENWLICLFKTKYFEIKDKEIQTSEDIKYMYCFEEVLFGKRRFRSPWKNLNEFYKVLDFTTVERYKFRESFGYITVTNLKKLQTALDEFIKKYDGTSEDLFFSYQIVSFKLGIAKDFYLYDGEELINIDEISTLRKRLKQSMRNTVPFYLYSTKKVLSQEMKNELKTILFDIFEE
;
A
#
# COMPACT_ATOMS: atom_id res chain seq x y z
N ASN A 1 9.92 2.84 -2.44
CA ASN A 1 8.95 3.90 -2.73
C ASN A 1 9.44 4.70 -3.93
N ILE A 2 8.78 4.55 -5.09
CA ILE A 2 9.13 5.26 -6.35
C ILE A 2 9.08 6.78 -6.14
N SER A 3 8.29 7.28 -5.17
CA SER A 3 8.28 8.70 -4.81
C SER A 3 9.65 9.23 -4.35
N MET A 4 10.51 8.40 -3.79
CA MET A 4 11.90 8.76 -3.50
C MET A 4 12.71 9.06 -4.77
N LEU A 5 12.39 8.41 -5.88
CA LEU A 5 13.04 8.63 -7.18
C LEU A 5 12.58 9.94 -7.83
N TRP A 6 11.35 10.41 -7.52
CA TRP A 6 10.79 11.65 -8.07
C TRP A 6 11.08 12.89 -7.23
N ASN A 7 11.53 12.73 -5.97
CA ASN A 7 11.98 13.83 -5.11
C ASN A 7 13.44 14.24 -5.36
N PHE A 8 13.94 14.04 -6.58
CA PHE A 8 15.25 14.56 -6.92
C PHE A 8 15.23 16.08 -6.92
N LYS A 9 16.16 16.68 -6.18
CA LYS A 9 16.50 18.11 -6.25
C LYS A 9 16.88 18.59 -7.68
N ASN A 10 16.80 17.71 -8.67
CA ASN A 10 17.18 17.89 -10.06
C ASN A 10 16.03 17.57 -11.02
N GLN A 11 14.79 17.94 -10.68
CA GLN A 11 13.67 17.83 -11.64
C GLN A 11 13.97 18.46 -13.01
N ASP A 12 14.83 19.47 -13.03
CA ASP A 12 15.25 20.13 -14.28
C ASP A 12 16.15 19.26 -15.15
N LYS A 13 16.91 18.32 -14.58
CA LYS A 13 17.73 17.35 -15.33
C LYS A 13 16.91 16.19 -15.92
N ILE A 14 15.72 15.88 -15.38
CA ILE A 14 14.84 14.84 -15.91
C ILE A 14 14.12 15.29 -17.17
N LYS A 15 14.13 16.60 -17.49
CA LYS A 15 13.52 17.14 -18.70
C LYS A 15 14.29 16.81 -19.97
N GLU A 16 15.53 16.34 -19.85
CA GLU A 16 16.30 15.89 -21.01
C GLU A 16 15.94 14.43 -21.33
N LEU A 17 15.46 14.18 -22.54
CA LEU A 17 15.10 12.86 -23.05
C LEU A 17 16.21 11.81 -22.84
N ASP A 18 17.46 12.23 -22.94
CA ASP A 18 18.63 11.36 -22.72
C ASP A 18 18.75 10.89 -21.27
N THR A 19 18.36 11.71 -20.31
CA THR A 19 18.36 11.33 -18.88
C THR A 19 17.26 10.31 -18.58
N ILE A 20 16.10 10.41 -19.24
CA ILE A 20 15.00 9.44 -19.08
C ILE A 20 15.38 8.07 -19.65
N SER A 21 16.10 8.05 -20.77
CA SER A 21 16.56 6.80 -21.40
C SER A 21 17.59 6.03 -20.55
N MET A 22 18.28 6.72 -19.65
CA MET A 22 19.24 6.12 -18.71
C MET A 22 18.58 5.54 -17.45
N LEU A 23 17.30 5.82 -17.21
CA LEU A 23 16.54 5.33 -16.05
C LEU A 23 16.02 3.90 -16.28
N ASP A 24 16.94 2.99 -16.58
CA ASP A 24 16.65 1.57 -16.73
C ASP A 24 16.70 0.82 -15.38
N GLU A 25 16.40 -0.48 -15.44
CA GLU A 25 16.45 -1.36 -14.28
C GLU A 25 17.88 -1.44 -13.70
N ASN A 26 18.90 -1.44 -14.53
CA ASN A 26 20.30 -1.51 -14.09
C ASN A 26 20.70 -0.26 -13.31
N TRP A 27 20.30 0.92 -13.79
CA TRP A 27 20.52 2.17 -13.07
C TRP A 27 19.86 2.14 -11.69
N LEU A 28 18.61 1.66 -11.61
CA LEU A 28 17.88 1.55 -10.35
C LEU A 28 18.56 0.58 -9.38
N ILE A 29 19.02 -0.57 -9.87
CA ILE A 29 19.77 -1.55 -9.08
C ILE A 29 21.09 -0.96 -8.58
N CYS A 30 21.81 -0.22 -9.43
CA CYS A 30 23.04 0.47 -9.03
C CYS A 30 22.78 1.51 -7.95
N LEU A 31 21.71 2.30 -8.09
CA LEU A 31 21.29 3.27 -7.06
C LEU A 31 20.98 2.60 -5.72
N PHE A 32 20.23 1.49 -5.75
CA PHE A 32 19.90 0.75 -4.53
C PHE A 32 21.16 0.15 -3.88
N LYS A 33 22.11 -0.38 -4.65
CA LYS A 33 23.38 -0.87 -4.14
C LYS A 33 24.19 0.25 -3.48
N THR A 34 24.30 1.41 -4.14
CA THR A 34 25.01 2.56 -3.60
C THR A 34 24.40 2.98 -2.26
N LYS A 35 23.06 3.14 -2.21
CA LYS A 35 22.37 3.53 -0.97
C LYS A 35 22.47 2.47 0.12
N TYR A 36 22.42 1.20 -0.23
CA TYR A 36 22.63 0.11 0.73
C TYR A 36 24.01 0.19 1.39
N PHE A 37 25.09 0.38 0.60
CA PHE A 37 26.44 0.47 1.15
C PHE A 37 26.66 1.77 1.92
N GLU A 38 26.13 2.91 1.45
CA GLU A 38 26.17 4.18 2.20
C GLU A 38 25.58 4.02 3.62
N ILE A 39 24.47 3.30 3.75
CA ILE A 39 23.83 3.04 5.05
C ILE A 39 24.63 2.02 5.86
N LYS A 40 25.07 0.94 5.21
CA LYS A 40 25.80 -0.14 5.85
C LYS A 40 27.11 0.32 6.47
N ASP A 41 27.81 1.26 5.80
CA ASP A 41 29.11 1.76 6.20
C ASP A 41 29.02 2.91 7.24
N LYS A 42 27.82 3.31 7.66
CA LYS A 42 27.64 4.25 8.79
C LYS A 42 28.14 3.64 10.09
N GLU A 43 28.89 4.38 10.87
CA GLU A 43 29.34 3.98 12.22
C GLU A 43 28.15 3.74 13.17
N ILE A 44 27.10 4.57 13.05
CA ILE A 44 25.87 4.45 13.84
C ILE A 44 24.68 4.41 12.87
N GLN A 45 23.93 3.34 12.93
CA GLN A 45 22.70 3.13 12.15
C GLN A 45 21.47 3.42 13.00
N THR A 46 20.55 4.22 12.45
CA THR A 46 19.25 4.47 13.05
C THR A 46 18.29 3.30 12.76
N SER A 47 17.17 3.22 13.49
CA SER A 47 16.12 2.23 13.20
C SER A 47 15.58 2.36 11.76
N GLU A 48 15.52 3.58 11.24
CA GLU A 48 15.11 3.85 9.86
C GLU A 48 16.17 3.35 8.85
N ASP A 49 17.45 3.54 9.14
CA ASP A 49 18.55 3.00 8.33
C ASP A 49 18.47 1.47 8.23
N ILE A 50 18.23 0.79 9.35
CA ILE A 50 18.07 -0.67 9.40
C ILE A 50 16.86 -1.12 8.58
N LYS A 51 15.74 -0.39 8.67
CA LYS A 51 14.55 -0.65 7.86
C LYS A 51 14.82 -0.55 6.36
N TYR A 52 15.52 0.52 5.93
CA TYR A 52 15.93 0.67 4.53
C TYR A 52 16.89 -0.42 4.09
N MET A 53 17.85 -0.80 4.92
CA MET A 53 18.74 -1.93 4.61
C MET A 53 17.95 -3.22 4.37
N TYR A 54 16.96 -3.53 5.20
CA TYR A 54 16.11 -4.70 5.02
C TYR A 54 15.32 -4.65 3.70
N CYS A 55 14.78 -3.48 3.34
CA CYS A 55 14.10 -3.30 2.07
C CYS A 55 15.05 -3.49 0.88
N PHE A 56 16.25 -2.93 0.95
CA PHE A 56 17.26 -3.14 -0.10
C PHE A 56 17.73 -4.60 -0.19
N GLU A 57 17.91 -5.28 0.95
CA GLU A 57 18.26 -6.70 0.96
C GLU A 57 17.18 -7.59 0.32
N GLU A 58 15.89 -7.26 0.49
CA GLU A 58 14.81 -7.97 -0.19
C GLU A 58 14.89 -7.80 -1.72
N VAL A 59 15.12 -6.58 -2.18
CA VAL A 59 15.16 -6.26 -3.62
C VAL A 59 16.44 -6.77 -4.27
N LEU A 60 17.60 -6.52 -3.65
CA LEU A 60 18.91 -6.80 -4.25
C LEU A 60 19.34 -8.25 -4.10
N PHE A 61 18.98 -8.89 -3.00
CA PHE A 61 19.52 -10.22 -2.62
C PHE A 61 18.43 -11.26 -2.39
N GLY A 62 17.16 -10.92 -2.55
CA GLY A 62 16.04 -11.84 -2.35
C GLY A 62 15.85 -12.29 -0.89
N LYS A 63 16.41 -11.57 0.07
CA LYS A 63 16.26 -11.87 1.49
C LYS A 63 14.90 -11.40 1.99
N ARG A 64 13.93 -12.29 2.02
CA ARG A 64 12.56 -11.98 2.46
C ARG A 64 12.46 -11.80 3.98
N ARG A 65 12.62 -10.59 4.47
CA ARG A 65 12.47 -10.22 5.89
C ARG A 65 11.06 -9.76 6.23
N PHE A 66 10.42 -9.01 5.34
CA PHE A 66 9.05 -8.55 5.52
C PHE A 66 8.05 -9.59 5.03
N ARG A 67 7.03 -9.83 5.86
CA ARG A 67 5.95 -10.76 5.54
C ARG A 67 4.61 -10.12 5.89
N SER A 68 3.62 -10.35 5.05
CA SER A 68 2.25 -9.97 5.38
C SER A 68 1.60 -11.08 6.20
N PRO A 69 0.85 -10.73 7.27
CA PRO A 69 0.07 -11.68 8.05
C PRO A 69 -1.06 -12.34 7.26
N TRP A 70 -1.47 -11.73 6.14
CA TRP A 70 -2.50 -12.23 5.23
C TRP A 70 -2.08 -12.10 3.77
N LYS A 71 -2.53 -13.04 2.95
CA LYS A 71 -2.29 -13.06 1.49
C LYS A 71 -3.56 -12.80 0.68
N ASN A 72 -4.71 -13.02 1.30
CA ASN A 72 -6.02 -12.89 0.67
C ASN A 72 -7.06 -12.42 1.68
N LEU A 73 -8.28 -12.11 1.21
CA LEU A 73 -9.33 -11.56 2.02
C LEU A 73 -9.82 -12.52 3.13
N ASN A 74 -9.79 -13.83 2.89
CA ASN A 74 -10.19 -14.80 3.92
C ASN A 74 -9.18 -14.84 5.07
N GLU A 75 -7.89 -14.82 4.75
CA GLU A 75 -6.83 -14.74 5.75
C GLU A 75 -6.88 -13.40 6.50
N PHE A 76 -7.15 -12.28 5.80
CA PHE A 76 -7.36 -10.96 6.40
C PHE A 76 -8.45 -10.98 7.45
N TYR A 77 -9.62 -11.52 7.13
CA TYR A 77 -10.72 -11.66 8.08
C TYR A 77 -10.37 -12.57 9.26
N LYS A 78 -9.64 -13.66 9.00
CA LYS A 78 -9.23 -14.60 10.04
C LYS A 78 -8.21 -13.98 10.99
N VAL A 79 -7.21 -13.26 10.46
CA VAL A 79 -6.16 -12.62 11.27
C VAL A 79 -6.72 -11.51 12.14
N LEU A 80 -7.65 -10.71 11.63
CA LEU A 80 -8.30 -9.63 12.37
C LEU A 80 -9.54 -10.07 13.15
N ASP A 81 -9.78 -11.37 13.27
CA ASP A 81 -10.86 -11.97 14.06
C ASP A 81 -12.25 -11.39 13.71
N PHE A 82 -12.54 -11.21 12.40
CA PHE A 82 -13.84 -10.76 11.94
C PHE A 82 -14.91 -11.84 12.12
N THR A 83 -16.00 -11.51 12.78
CA THR A 83 -17.22 -12.33 12.81
C THR A 83 -17.89 -12.40 11.44
N THR A 84 -18.83 -13.33 11.25
CA THR A 84 -19.58 -13.46 9.98
C THR A 84 -20.37 -12.19 9.67
N VAL A 85 -20.96 -11.55 10.67
CA VAL A 85 -21.74 -10.32 10.51
C VAL A 85 -20.83 -9.16 10.09
N GLU A 86 -19.69 -9.01 10.77
CA GLU A 86 -18.70 -7.99 10.45
C GLU A 86 -18.12 -8.14 9.04
N ARG A 87 -17.85 -9.36 8.59
CA ARG A 87 -17.39 -9.63 7.22
C ARG A 87 -18.39 -9.16 6.18
N TYR A 88 -19.69 -9.41 6.44
CA TYR A 88 -20.74 -8.98 5.54
C TYR A 88 -20.83 -7.45 5.48
N LYS A 89 -20.91 -6.78 6.62
CA LYS A 89 -20.94 -5.32 6.72
C LYS A 89 -19.74 -4.68 6.04
N PHE A 90 -18.54 -5.10 6.43
CA PHE A 90 -17.31 -4.59 5.85
C PHE A 90 -17.26 -4.75 4.32
N ARG A 91 -17.67 -5.91 3.81
CA ARG A 91 -17.69 -6.19 2.37
C ARG A 91 -18.64 -5.26 1.62
N GLU A 92 -19.81 -4.99 2.17
CA GLU A 92 -20.77 -4.06 1.57
C GLU A 92 -20.21 -2.63 1.58
N SER A 93 -19.78 -2.12 2.71
CA SER A 93 -19.22 -0.78 2.85
C SER A 93 -17.97 -0.58 1.97
N PHE A 94 -17.07 -1.57 1.97
CA PHE A 94 -15.85 -1.53 1.16
C PHE A 94 -16.12 -1.61 -0.36
N GLY A 95 -17.26 -2.13 -0.77
CA GLY A 95 -17.70 -2.09 -2.17
C GLY A 95 -17.95 -0.69 -2.71
N TYR A 96 -18.22 0.28 -1.83
CA TYR A 96 -18.53 1.68 -2.17
C TYR A 96 -17.44 2.66 -1.73
N ILE A 97 -16.20 2.19 -1.59
CA ILE A 97 -15.07 3.00 -1.13
C ILE A 97 -14.86 4.25 -1.99
N THR A 98 -14.70 5.38 -1.33
CA THR A 98 -14.40 6.67 -1.95
C THR A 98 -12.91 7.00 -1.89
N VAL A 99 -12.47 7.99 -2.67
CA VAL A 99 -11.10 8.53 -2.57
C VAL A 99 -10.83 9.12 -1.19
N THR A 100 -11.86 9.72 -0.58
CA THR A 100 -11.77 10.29 0.78
C THR A 100 -11.53 9.20 1.82
N ASN A 101 -12.27 8.10 1.76
CA ASN A 101 -12.06 6.95 2.67
C ASN A 101 -10.66 6.34 2.51
N LEU A 102 -10.15 6.27 1.27
CA LEU A 102 -8.78 5.78 1.03
C LEU A 102 -7.71 6.71 1.63
N LYS A 103 -7.91 8.03 1.57
CA LYS A 103 -7.01 8.99 2.23
C LYS A 103 -7.09 8.88 3.76
N LYS A 104 -8.30 8.75 4.33
CA LYS A 104 -8.50 8.49 5.75
C LYS A 104 -7.77 7.21 6.17
N LEU A 105 -7.92 6.12 5.40
CA LEU A 105 -7.23 4.87 5.65
C LEU A 105 -5.70 5.02 5.61
N GLN A 106 -5.18 5.75 4.63
CA GLN A 106 -3.74 6.02 4.55
C GLN A 106 -3.24 6.74 5.80
N THR A 107 -3.91 7.83 6.21
CA THR A 107 -3.54 8.59 7.41
C THR A 107 -3.58 7.72 8.66
N ALA A 108 -4.64 6.92 8.84
CA ALA A 108 -4.77 6.04 10.00
C ALA A 108 -3.71 4.93 10.02
N LEU A 109 -3.34 4.38 8.86
CA LEU A 109 -2.24 3.41 8.76
C LEU A 109 -0.88 4.05 9.03
N ASP A 110 -0.66 5.29 8.61
CA ASP A 110 0.58 6.04 8.94
C ASP A 110 0.70 6.27 10.45
N GLU A 111 -0.39 6.59 11.13
CA GLU A 111 -0.43 6.75 12.60
C GLU A 111 -0.21 5.41 13.32
N PHE A 112 -0.86 4.35 12.84
CA PHE A 112 -0.64 2.99 13.35
C PHE A 112 0.83 2.57 13.23
N ILE A 113 1.45 2.81 12.09
CA ILE A 113 2.86 2.51 11.88
C ILE A 113 3.74 3.31 12.86
N LYS A 114 3.50 4.62 12.99
CA LYS A 114 4.26 5.47 13.92
C LYS A 114 4.15 5.00 15.37
N LYS A 115 2.99 4.47 15.76
CA LYS A 115 2.76 3.96 17.11
C LYS A 115 3.53 2.68 17.39
N TYR A 116 3.61 1.77 16.44
CA TYR A 116 4.14 0.42 16.65
C TYR A 116 5.52 0.17 16.03
N ASP A 117 5.95 0.98 15.06
CA ASP A 117 7.25 0.83 14.40
C ASP A 117 8.37 1.19 15.38
N GLY A 118 9.33 0.30 15.56
CA GLY A 118 10.46 0.50 16.46
C GLY A 118 10.15 0.37 17.96
N THR A 119 8.93 -0.03 18.35
CA THR A 119 8.58 -0.28 19.76
C THR A 119 9.20 -1.56 20.31
N SER A 120 9.64 -2.46 19.45
CA SER A 120 10.49 -3.60 19.80
C SER A 120 11.61 -3.72 18.77
N GLU A 121 12.81 -4.12 19.21
CA GLU A 121 14.06 -4.12 18.45
C GLU A 121 14.00 -4.71 17.03
N ASP A 122 13.00 -5.54 16.74
CA ASP A 122 12.90 -6.26 15.46
C ASP A 122 11.55 -6.02 14.75
N LEU A 123 10.81 -4.97 15.06
CA LEU A 123 9.50 -4.74 14.48
C LEU A 123 9.50 -3.53 13.57
N PHE A 124 9.55 -3.79 12.28
CA PHE A 124 9.39 -2.78 11.25
C PHE A 124 8.11 -3.04 10.48
N PHE A 125 7.33 -1.99 10.25
CA PHE A 125 6.12 -2.04 9.47
C PHE A 125 6.22 -1.25 8.18
N SER A 126 5.55 -1.76 7.17
CA SER A 126 5.22 -1.06 5.96
C SER A 126 3.83 -1.49 5.52
N TYR A 127 3.16 -0.71 4.69
CA TYR A 127 1.87 -1.10 4.14
C TYR A 127 1.76 -0.74 2.66
N GLN A 128 0.87 -1.44 1.98
CA GLN A 128 0.51 -1.14 0.61
C GLN A 128 -1.01 -1.13 0.49
N ILE A 129 -1.58 0.02 0.19
CA ILE A 129 -2.99 0.13 -0.19
C ILE A 129 -3.13 -0.36 -1.62
N VAL A 130 -4.19 -1.11 -1.88
CA VAL A 130 -4.46 -1.65 -3.22
C VAL A 130 -4.93 -0.52 -4.14
N SER A 131 -3.97 0.12 -4.80
CA SER A 131 -4.13 1.38 -5.52
C SER A 131 -4.98 1.32 -6.79
N PHE A 132 -5.16 0.13 -7.40
CA PHE A 132 -5.97 0.02 -8.62
C PHE A 132 -7.44 0.39 -8.38
N LYS A 133 -7.92 0.32 -7.14
CA LYS A 133 -9.26 0.75 -6.74
C LYS A 133 -9.49 2.25 -6.97
N LEU A 134 -8.46 3.07 -6.85
CA LEU A 134 -8.56 4.52 -7.09
C LEU A 134 -9.02 4.85 -8.52
N GLY A 135 -8.57 4.06 -9.50
CA GLY A 135 -9.00 4.23 -10.90
C GLY A 135 -10.45 3.83 -11.14
N ILE A 136 -10.94 2.82 -10.42
CA ILE A 136 -12.30 2.30 -10.59
C ILE A 136 -13.32 3.14 -9.79
N ALA A 137 -12.89 3.75 -8.68
CA ALA A 137 -13.73 4.63 -7.86
C ALA A 137 -14.07 5.96 -8.53
N LYS A 138 -13.35 6.35 -9.59
CA LYS A 138 -13.69 7.56 -10.37
C LYS A 138 -14.84 7.29 -11.32
N ASP A 139 -15.81 8.20 -11.35
CA ASP A 139 -16.83 8.19 -12.38
C ASP A 139 -16.24 8.70 -13.70
N PHE A 140 -16.49 7.97 -14.76
CA PHE A 140 -16.14 8.37 -16.12
C PHE A 140 -17.40 8.46 -16.96
N TYR A 141 -17.51 9.55 -17.70
CA TYR A 141 -18.61 9.80 -18.61
C TYR A 141 -18.11 9.77 -20.05
N LEU A 142 -18.88 9.14 -20.91
CA LEU A 142 -18.70 9.19 -22.36
C LEU A 142 -19.77 10.08 -22.96
N TYR A 143 -19.37 10.92 -23.87
CA TYR A 143 -20.29 11.68 -24.69
C TYR A 143 -20.58 10.90 -25.97
N ASP A 144 -21.83 10.51 -26.19
CA ASP A 144 -22.22 9.72 -27.36
C ASP A 144 -22.66 10.58 -28.56
N GLY A 145 -22.60 11.89 -28.41
CA GLY A 145 -23.06 12.87 -29.40
C GLY A 145 -24.36 13.59 -29.00
N GLU A 146 -25.09 13.04 -28.03
CA GLU A 146 -26.36 13.61 -27.55
C GLU A 146 -26.28 13.88 -26.02
N GLU A 147 -25.79 12.92 -25.24
CA GLU A 147 -25.75 13.01 -23.78
C GLU A 147 -24.45 12.45 -23.17
N LEU A 148 -24.24 12.76 -21.88
CA LEU A 148 -23.15 12.20 -21.09
C LEU A 148 -23.62 10.90 -20.40
N ILE A 149 -23.13 9.78 -20.87
CA ILE A 149 -23.46 8.46 -20.32
C ILE A 149 -22.37 8.01 -19.37
N ASN A 150 -22.75 7.60 -18.14
CA ASN A 150 -21.80 7.02 -17.22
C ASN A 150 -21.28 5.67 -17.78
N ILE A 151 -19.96 5.55 -17.91
CA ILE A 151 -19.34 4.34 -18.46
C ILE A 151 -19.73 3.07 -17.68
N ASP A 152 -20.10 3.20 -16.40
CA ASP A 152 -20.56 2.10 -15.58
C ASP A 152 -21.91 1.52 -16.02
N GLU A 153 -22.70 2.29 -16.75
CA GLU A 153 -23.97 1.84 -17.30
C GLU A 153 -23.79 0.96 -18.54
N ILE A 154 -22.72 1.22 -19.30
CA ILE A 154 -22.47 0.57 -20.59
C ILE A 154 -21.45 -0.56 -20.44
N SER A 155 -20.41 -0.38 -19.61
CA SER A 155 -19.30 -1.32 -19.52
C SER A 155 -19.57 -2.48 -18.57
N THR A 156 -19.86 -3.65 -19.13
CA THR A 156 -19.96 -4.91 -18.36
C THR A 156 -18.66 -5.28 -17.64
N LEU A 157 -17.50 -4.96 -18.24
CA LEU A 157 -16.21 -5.19 -17.62
C LEU A 157 -16.05 -4.35 -16.35
N ARG A 158 -16.40 -3.08 -16.43
CA ARG A 158 -16.29 -2.16 -15.29
C ARG A 158 -17.25 -2.53 -14.16
N LYS A 159 -18.48 -2.94 -14.48
CA LYS A 159 -19.42 -3.51 -13.51
C LYS A 159 -18.83 -4.73 -12.80
N ARG A 160 -18.23 -5.66 -13.54
CA ARG A 160 -17.57 -6.85 -12.98
C ARG A 160 -16.36 -6.49 -12.12
N LEU A 161 -15.55 -5.52 -12.55
CA LEU A 161 -14.41 -5.04 -11.77
C LEU A 161 -14.87 -4.40 -10.45
N LYS A 162 -15.90 -3.53 -10.46
CA LYS A 162 -16.50 -2.99 -9.23
C LYS A 162 -17.02 -4.09 -8.30
N GLN A 163 -17.66 -5.11 -8.83
CA GLN A 163 -18.12 -6.26 -8.04
C GLN A 163 -16.95 -7.07 -7.48
N SER A 164 -15.87 -7.25 -8.23
CA SER A 164 -14.68 -7.97 -7.78
C SER A 164 -13.93 -7.22 -6.67
N MET A 165 -14.05 -5.89 -6.61
CA MET A 165 -13.46 -5.08 -5.54
C MET A 165 -13.93 -5.48 -4.13
N ARG A 166 -15.19 -5.94 -4.01
CA ARG A 166 -15.74 -6.44 -2.74
C ARG A 166 -14.99 -7.65 -2.18
N ASN A 167 -14.22 -8.32 -3.03
CA ASN A 167 -13.46 -9.52 -2.68
C ASN A 167 -11.94 -9.25 -2.56
N THR A 168 -11.52 -8.00 -2.62
CA THR A 168 -10.11 -7.62 -2.53
C THR A 168 -9.73 -7.18 -1.12
N VAL A 169 -8.51 -7.49 -0.71
CA VAL A 169 -7.94 -6.99 0.53
C VAL A 169 -7.79 -5.47 0.44
N PRO A 170 -8.18 -4.69 1.45
CA PRO A 170 -8.07 -3.22 1.42
C PRO A 170 -6.62 -2.74 1.39
N PHE A 171 -5.78 -3.41 2.16
CA PHE A 171 -4.34 -3.13 2.22
C PHE A 171 -3.57 -4.39 2.63
N TYR A 172 -2.29 -4.38 2.37
CA TYR A 172 -1.35 -5.34 2.91
C TYR A 172 -0.45 -4.64 3.91
N LEU A 173 -0.32 -5.22 5.09
CA LEU A 173 0.63 -4.82 6.10
C LEU A 173 1.83 -5.76 6.03
N TYR A 174 3.02 -5.21 6.05
CA TYR A 174 4.27 -5.97 6.03
C TYR A 174 5.04 -5.72 7.31
N SER A 175 5.49 -6.77 7.96
CA SER A 175 6.21 -6.71 9.22
C SER A 175 7.36 -7.72 9.23
N THR A 176 8.42 -7.41 9.97
CA THR A 176 9.51 -8.36 10.25
C THR A 176 9.07 -9.45 11.22
N LYS A 177 8.04 -9.18 12.05
CA LYS A 177 7.39 -10.19 12.90
C LYS A 177 6.20 -10.81 12.19
N LYS A 178 6.09 -12.13 12.36
CA LYS A 178 5.07 -12.93 11.68
C LYS A 178 3.66 -12.77 12.28
N VAL A 179 3.55 -12.36 13.52
CA VAL A 179 2.30 -12.36 14.27
C VAL A 179 2.03 -10.97 14.85
N LEU A 180 0.85 -10.45 14.57
CA LEU A 180 0.35 -9.21 15.20
C LEU A 180 -0.15 -9.52 16.62
N SER A 181 0.10 -8.60 17.56
CA SER A 181 -0.50 -8.68 18.89
C SER A 181 -2.03 -8.51 18.81
N GLN A 182 -2.74 -8.94 19.85
CA GLN A 182 -4.19 -8.76 19.89
C GLN A 182 -4.59 -7.27 19.90
N GLU A 183 -3.80 -6.43 20.56
CA GLU A 183 -4.00 -4.98 20.55
C GLU A 183 -3.91 -4.40 19.15
N MET A 184 -2.86 -4.74 18.39
CA MET A 184 -2.69 -4.31 16.98
C MET A 184 -3.86 -4.77 16.10
N LYS A 185 -4.34 -5.99 16.27
CA LYS A 185 -5.48 -6.51 15.51
C LYS A 185 -6.76 -5.74 15.81
N ASN A 186 -7.03 -5.48 17.09
CA ASN A 186 -8.20 -4.74 17.53
C ASN A 186 -8.17 -3.31 16.99
N GLU A 187 -7.02 -2.63 17.06
CA GLU A 187 -6.86 -1.28 16.55
C GLU A 187 -7.04 -1.21 15.03
N LEU A 188 -6.42 -2.12 14.27
CA LEU A 188 -6.64 -2.20 12.81
C LEU A 188 -8.10 -2.46 12.46
N LYS A 189 -8.79 -3.28 13.24
CA LYS A 189 -10.20 -3.56 13.06
C LYS A 189 -11.05 -2.31 13.32
N THR A 190 -10.77 -1.58 14.40
CA THR A 190 -11.44 -0.31 14.73
C THR A 190 -11.23 0.72 13.61
N ILE A 191 -9.99 0.94 13.16
CA ILE A 191 -9.68 1.83 12.03
C ILE A 191 -10.54 1.51 10.80
N LEU A 192 -10.71 0.23 10.50
CA LEU A 192 -11.49 -0.19 9.33
C LEU A 192 -12.98 0.11 9.50
N PHE A 193 -13.55 -0.16 10.67
CA PHE A 193 -14.96 0.12 10.92
C PHE A 193 -15.24 1.62 10.97
N ASP A 194 -14.41 2.41 11.63
CA ASP A 194 -14.55 3.87 11.71
C ASP A 194 -14.52 4.56 10.33
N ILE A 195 -13.77 4.00 9.39
CA ILE A 195 -13.65 4.58 8.04
C ILE A 195 -14.76 4.11 7.09
N PHE A 196 -15.25 2.88 7.28
CA PHE A 196 -16.16 2.25 6.31
C PHE A 196 -17.59 2.09 6.81
N GLU A 197 -17.90 2.39 8.07
CA GLU A 197 -19.28 2.44 8.58
C GLU A 197 -19.90 3.85 8.55
N GLU A 198 -19.10 4.92 8.27
CA GLU A 198 -19.60 6.26 7.93
C GLU A 198 -20.16 6.29 6.49
#